data_c67b4fd02378e92a21960f533d465919
#
_entry.id   c67b4fd02378e92a21960f533d465919
#
_cell.length_a   1.000
_cell.length_b   1.000
_cell.length_c   1.000
_cell.angle_alpha   90.00
_cell.angle_beta   90.00
_cell.angle_gamma   90.00
#
_symmetry.space_group_name_H-M   'P 1'
#
loop_
_entity.id
_entity.type
_entity.pdbx_description
1 polymer ?
#
loop_
_entity_poly.entity_id
_entity_poly.type
_entity_poly.pdbx_seq_one_letter_code
_entity_poly.pdbx_strand_id
1 'polypeptide(L)'
;MKIGIVSDLHCNHAGLAHALETLGDVDELVCLGDSIYEYRFSNEVVRLLRERGAHTILGNHEEGFLGPHGARARQPDWIDRAHLQWLAERPKRLELDVGGKKLLLVHSTPWEPQGAYVYPHDSLLARFGEAEADFVLYGHTHHQLVRRVGKVLVINPGSAGEARDHGNGRQLSCATLDTVSGEVVVTDYPDLQFVTPELAPGVHVDARDKPGHDD
;
A
#
# COMPACT_ATOMS: atom_id res chain seq x y z
N MET A 1 -1.10 -20.16 -8.52
CA MET A 1 -2.02 -19.36 -7.67
C MET A 1 -1.77 -17.89 -7.96
N LYS A 2 -2.83 -17.11 -8.03
CA LYS A 2 -2.78 -15.67 -8.29
C LYS A 2 -2.83 -14.89 -6.98
N ILE A 3 -1.79 -14.14 -6.69
CA ILE A 3 -1.65 -13.33 -5.47
C ILE A 3 -1.89 -11.85 -5.84
N GLY A 4 -2.83 -11.20 -5.15
CA GLY A 4 -2.99 -9.75 -5.18
C GLY A 4 -2.04 -9.08 -4.18
N ILE A 5 -1.39 -8.01 -4.60
CA ILE A 5 -0.37 -7.32 -3.79
C ILE A 5 -0.71 -5.84 -3.71
N VAL A 6 -0.90 -5.33 -2.48
CA VAL A 6 -1.05 -3.91 -2.18
C VAL A 6 -0.04 -3.49 -1.11
N SER A 7 0.34 -2.23 -1.08
CA SER A 7 1.27 -1.65 -0.11
C SER A 7 1.00 -0.17 0.09
N ASP A 8 1.47 0.37 1.21
CA ASP A 8 1.57 1.82 1.44
C ASP A 8 0.22 2.54 1.22
N LEU A 9 -0.81 2.06 1.94
CA LEU A 9 -2.20 2.54 1.79
C LEU A 9 -2.42 3.91 2.44
N HIS A 10 -1.67 4.23 3.50
CA HIS A 10 -1.68 5.53 4.16
C HIS A 10 -3.09 6.08 4.45
N CYS A 11 -3.98 5.23 4.98
CA CYS A 11 -5.38 5.57 5.24
C CYS A 11 -6.22 5.89 3.99
N ASN A 12 -5.74 5.64 2.77
CA ASN A 12 -6.48 5.87 1.54
C ASN A 12 -7.43 4.70 1.24
N HIS A 13 -8.64 4.77 1.83
CA HIS A 13 -9.68 3.76 1.61
C HIS A 13 -10.14 3.69 0.13
N ALA A 14 -10.26 4.84 -0.54
CA ALA A 14 -10.69 4.88 -1.93
C ALA A 14 -9.63 4.24 -2.86
N GLY A 15 -8.35 4.51 -2.60
CA GLY A 15 -7.24 3.88 -3.32
C GLY A 15 -7.21 2.36 -3.13
N LEU A 16 -7.41 1.88 -1.88
CA LEU A 16 -7.50 0.43 -1.61
C LEU A 16 -8.71 -0.19 -2.29
N ALA A 17 -9.89 0.43 -2.25
CA ALA A 17 -11.08 -0.09 -2.90
C ALA A 17 -10.86 -0.23 -4.42
N HIS A 18 -10.28 0.79 -5.06
CA HIS A 18 -9.93 0.75 -6.48
C HIS A 18 -8.87 -0.32 -6.79
N ALA A 19 -7.85 -0.48 -5.91
CA ALA A 19 -6.88 -1.57 -6.06
C ALA A 19 -7.56 -2.94 -6.09
N LEU A 20 -8.50 -3.18 -5.16
CA LEU A 20 -9.22 -4.45 -5.07
C LEU A 20 -10.11 -4.72 -6.29
N GLU A 21 -10.74 -3.68 -6.86
CA GLU A 21 -11.47 -3.79 -8.12
C GLU A 21 -10.53 -4.12 -9.29
N THR A 22 -9.37 -3.46 -9.35
CA THR A 22 -8.35 -3.65 -10.38
C THR A 22 -7.73 -5.05 -10.32
N LEU A 23 -7.45 -5.56 -9.13
CA LEU A 23 -6.90 -6.91 -8.93
C LEU A 23 -7.90 -8.01 -9.38
N GLY A 24 -9.21 -7.73 -9.25
CA GLY A 24 -10.26 -8.70 -9.52
C GLY A 24 -10.17 -9.94 -8.62
N ASP A 25 -10.47 -11.11 -9.18
CA ASP A 25 -10.39 -12.36 -8.43
C ASP A 25 -8.92 -12.80 -8.28
N VAL A 26 -8.51 -12.93 -7.02
CA VAL A 26 -7.20 -13.45 -6.61
C VAL A 26 -7.41 -14.58 -5.59
N ASP A 27 -6.49 -15.54 -5.57
CA ASP A 27 -6.56 -16.65 -4.61
C ASP A 27 -6.20 -16.18 -3.20
N GLU A 28 -5.21 -15.28 -3.09
CA GLU A 28 -4.74 -14.68 -1.84
C GLU A 28 -4.48 -13.19 -2.03
N LEU A 29 -4.70 -12.40 -0.98
CA LEU A 29 -4.37 -10.98 -0.94
C LEU A 29 -3.29 -10.73 0.11
N VAL A 30 -2.26 -9.96 -0.25
CA VAL A 30 -1.23 -9.52 0.69
C VAL A 30 -1.17 -7.99 0.78
N CYS A 31 -0.96 -7.47 2.00
CA CYS A 31 -0.71 -6.05 2.27
C CYS A 31 0.66 -5.91 2.94
N LEU A 32 1.56 -5.16 2.31
CA LEU A 32 2.97 -5.07 2.69
C LEU A 32 3.26 -3.96 3.71
N GLY A 33 2.27 -3.57 4.51
CA GLY A 33 2.41 -2.56 5.56
C GLY A 33 2.05 -1.15 5.12
N ASP A 34 2.22 -0.22 6.05
CA ASP A 34 1.83 1.18 5.93
C ASP A 34 0.36 1.34 5.48
N SER A 35 -0.52 0.53 6.11
CA SER A 35 -1.97 0.62 5.91
C SER A 35 -2.56 1.88 6.55
N ILE A 36 -1.89 2.42 7.56
CA ILE A 36 -2.24 3.67 8.25
C ILE A 36 -1.06 4.64 8.25
N TYR A 37 -1.23 5.84 8.82
CA TYR A 37 -0.13 6.75 9.14
C TYR A 37 0.28 6.65 10.62
N GLU A 38 1.48 7.13 10.94
CA GLU A 38 2.03 7.11 12.30
C GLU A 38 1.22 7.89 13.35
N TYR A 39 0.34 8.82 12.89
CA TYR A 39 -0.54 9.62 13.76
C TYR A 39 -2.00 9.63 13.30
N ARG A 40 -2.36 8.84 12.30
CA ARG A 40 -3.71 8.76 11.77
C ARG A 40 -4.11 7.31 11.51
N PHE A 41 -5.29 6.92 12.02
CA PHE A 41 -5.89 5.61 11.83
C PHE A 41 -7.01 5.67 10.77
N SER A 42 -7.28 4.56 10.11
CA SER A 42 -8.47 4.40 9.27
C SER A 42 -9.16 3.09 9.60
N ASN A 43 -10.35 3.20 10.20
CA ASN A 43 -11.20 2.04 10.44
C ASN A 43 -11.59 1.35 9.12
N GLU A 44 -11.84 2.14 8.08
CA GLU A 44 -12.30 1.68 6.77
C GLU A 44 -11.25 0.82 6.08
N VAL A 45 -9.98 1.27 6.07
CA VAL A 45 -8.86 0.52 5.48
C VAL A 45 -8.65 -0.79 6.23
N VAL A 46 -8.55 -0.72 7.57
CA VAL A 46 -8.33 -1.92 8.39
C VAL A 46 -9.50 -2.90 8.28
N ARG A 47 -10.74 -2.40 8.28
CA ARG A 47 -11.93 -3.23 8.07
C ARG A 47 -11.86 -3.96 6.73
N LEU A 48 -11.55 -3.25 5.65
CA LEU A 48 -11.53 -3.82 4.30
C LEU A 48 -10.44 -4.90 4.15
N LEU A 49 -9.25 -4.68 4.72
CA LEU A 49 -8.19 -5.70 4.75
C LEU A 49 -8.63 -6.96 5.52
N ARG A 50 -9.31 -6.78 6.67
CA ARG A 50 -9.85 -7.91 7.46
C ARG A 50 -10.94 -8.68 6.72
N GLU A 51 -11.89 -7.99 6.11
CA GLU A 51 -13.00 -8.59 5.36
C GLU A 51 -12.51 -9.38 4.15
N ARG A 52 -11.40 -8.95 3.55
CA ARG A 52 -10.75 -9.63 2.42
C ARG A 52 -9.78 -10.74 2.86
N GLY A 53 -9.60 -10.96 4.15
CA GLY A 53 -8.67 -11.97 4.67
C GLY A 53 -7.22 -11.68 4.30
N ALA A 54 -6.83 -10.41 4.10
CA ALA A 54 -5.50 -10.04 3.63
C ALA A 54 -4.40 -10.49 4.61
N HIS A 55 -3.37 -11.16 4.09
CA HIS A 55 -2.12 -11.40 4.80
C HIS A 55 -1.38 -10.06 4.95
N THR A 56 -1.58 -9.41 6.08
CA THR A 56 -1.09 -8.07 6.34
C THR A 56 0.13 -8.11 7.26
N ILE A 57 1.16 -7.32 6.94
CA ILE A 57 2.29 -7.07 7.82
C ILE A 57 2.28 -5.60 8.29
N LEU A 58 3.04 -5.31 9.35
CA LEU A 58 3.25 -3.94 9.82
C LEU A 58 4.34 -3.25 9.01
N GLY A 59 4.12 -1.99 8.66
CA GLY A 59 5.14 -1.08 8.15
C GLY A 59 5.70 -0.17 9.26
N ASN A 60 6.51 0.80 8.89
CA ASN A 60 7.10 1.74 9.85
C ASN A 60 6.07 2.72 10.41
N HIS A 61 5.02 3.06 9.66
CA HIS A 61 3.94 3.91 10.17
C HIS A 61 3.10 3.20 11.23
N GLU A 62 2.80 1.91 11.08
CA GLU A 62 2.19 1.13 12.16
C GLU A 62 3.11 1.05 13.37
N GLU A 63 4.41 0.86 13.19
CA GLU A 63 5.35 0.82 14.30
C GLU A 63 5.35 2.15 15.08
N GLY A 64 5.37 3.28 14.39
CA GLY A 64 5.23 4.61 14.97
C GLY A 64 3.90 4.78 15.71
N PHE A 65 2.79 4.42 15.06
CA PHE A 65 1.44 4.53 15.62
C PHE A 65 1.25 3.65 16.86
N LEU A 66 1.71 2.40 16.83
CA LEU A 66 1.57 1.45 17.93
C LEU A 66 2.61 1.68 19.05
N GLY A 67 3.69 2.35 18.73
CA GLY A 67 4.77 2.70 19.66
C GLY A 67 4.39 3.79 20.68
N PRO A 68 5.33 4.17 21.57
CA PRO A 68 5.10 5.19 22.59
C PRO A 68 4.67 6.55 22.02
N HIS A 69 5.25 6.95 20.90
CA HIS A 69 4.95 8.24 20.23
C HIS A 69 3.51 8.33 19.72
N GLY A 70 2.93 7.21 19.27
CA GLY A 70 1.54 7.12 18.81
C GLY A 70 0.50 7.05 19.93
N ALA A 71 0.89 7.00 21.22
CA ALA A 71 -0.03 6.80 22.33
C ALA A 71 -1.20 7.79 22.33
N ARG A 72 -0.95 9.07 22.02
CA ARG A 72 -1.97 10.10 21.94
C ARG A 72 -2.89 9.92 20.73
N ALA A 73 -2.36 9.50 19.61
CA ALA A 73 -3.11 9.27 18.38
C ALA A 73 -4.08 8.07 18.49
N ARG A 74 -3.83 7.15 19.42
CA ARG A 74 -4.68 5.97 19.67
C ARG A 74 -5.85 6.25 20.64
N GLN A 75 -5.92 7.44 21.30
CA GLN A 75 -6.93 7.75 22.31
C GLN A 75 -8.34 8.01 21.76
N PRO A 76 -8.53 8.61 20.56
CA PRO A 76 -9.86 8.99 20.09
C PRO A 76 -10.87 7.84 20.13
N ASP A 77 -12.10 8.14 20.58
CA ASP A 77 -13.17 7.16 20.74
C ASP A 77 -13.72 6.62 19.40
N TRP A 78 -13.48 7.35 18.30
CA TRP A 78 -13.89 6.91 16.96
C TRP A 78 -13.03 5.77 16.42
N ILE A 79 -11.87 5.47 17.01
CA ILE A 79 -11.05 4.33 16.62
C ILE A 79 -11.70 3.05 17.13
N ASP A 80 -12.07 2.17 16.19
CA ASP A 80 -12.58 0.84 16.52
C ASP A 80 -11.47 0.00 17.18
N ARG A 81 -11.72 -0.40 18.43
CA ARG A 81 -10.74 -1.13 19.24
C ARG A 81 -10.44 -2.53 18.70
N ALA A 82 -11.43 -3.17 18.07
CA ALA A 82 -11.21 -4.48 17.44
C ALA A 82 -10.35 -4.38 16.17
N HIS A 83 -10.47 -3.27 15.42
CA HIS A 83 -9.60 -2.98 14.28
C HIS A 83 -8.18 -2.64 14.73
N LEU A 84 -8.05 -1.81 15.77
CA LEU A 84 -6.75 -1.47 16.34
C LEU A 84 -6.03 -2.72 16.89
N GLN A 85 -6.74 -3.57 17.62
CA GLN A 85 -6.17 -4.81 18.15
C GLN A 85 -5.74 -5.74 17.02
N TRP A 86 -6.61 -5.95 16.03
CA TRP A 86 -6.27 -6.79 14.89
C TRP A 86 -5.00 -6.30 14.18
N LEU A 87 -4.85 -4.99 13.95
CA LEU A 87 -3.67 -4.42 13.33
C LEU A 87 -2.42 -4.62 14.21
N ALA A 88 -2.54 -4.39 15.51
CA ALA A 88 -1.43 -4.55 16.47
C ALA A 88 -0.90 -6.00 16.55
N GLU A 89 -1.70 -6.99 16.20
CA GLU A 89 -1.34 -8.41 16.18
C GLU A 89 -0.65 -8.84 14.86
N ARG A 90 -0.50 -7.94 13.90
CA ARG A 90 0.16 -8.28 12.62
C ARG A 90 1.67 -8.38 12.81
N PRO A 91 2.34 -9.31 12.10
CA PRO A 91 3.79 -9.45 12.16
C PRO A 91 4.47 -8.33 11.35
N LYS A 92 5.76 -8.08 11.62
CA LYS A 92 6.61 -7.20 10.81
C LYS A 92 7.21 -7.92 9.58
N ARG A 93 7.22 -9.24 9.62
CA ARG A 93 7.72 -10.15 8.59
C ARG A 93 6.82 -11.37 8.53
N LEU A 94 6.51 -11.83 7.34
CA LEU A 94 5.68 -13.01 7.16
C LEU A 94 6.25 -13.89 6.05
N GLU A 95 6.32 -15.18 6.31
CA GLU A 95 6.66 -16.18 5.31
C GLU A 95 5.40 -17.00 5.00
N LEU A 96 5.10 -17.14 3.72
CA LEU A 96 3.98 -17.93 3.22
C LEU A 96 4.50 -19.01 2.28
N ASP A 97 3.93 -20.21 2.38
CA ASP A 97 4.07 -21.24 1.35
C ASP A 97 2.79 -21.27 0.51
N VAL A 98 2.91 -20.91 -0.74
CA VAL A 98 1.79 -20.80 -1.67
C VAL A 98 2.07 -21.68 -2.88
N GLY A 99 1.42 -22.85 -2.91
CA GLY A 99 1.60 -23.82 -4.00
C GLY A 99 3.03 -24.36 -4.12
N GLY A 100 3.73 -24.52 -2.98
CA GLY A 100 5.12 -24.99 -2.94
C GLY A 100 6.15 -23.92 -3.28
N LYS A 101 5.73 -22.64 -3.31
CA LYS A 101 6.59 -21.47 -3.50
C LYS A 101 6.67 -20.68 -2.20
N LYS A 102 7.87 -20.29 -1.83
CA LYS A 102 8.12 -19.48 -0.63
C LYS A 102 8.04 -17.99 -0.94
N LEU A 103 7.07 -17.31 -0.34
CA LEU A 103 6.92 -15.86 -0.39
C LEU A 103 7.41 -15.27 0.95
N LEU A 104 8.31 -14.30 0.87
CA LEU A 104 8.73 -13.50 2.01
C LEU A 104 8.14 -12.10 1.88
N LEU A 105 7.30 -11.72 2.84
CA LEU A 105 6.71 -10.39 2.96
C LEU A 105 7.49 -9.59 3.99
N VAL A 106 8.00 -8.44 3.61
CA VAL A 106 8.65 -7.44 4.47
C VAL A 106 8.22 -6.05 4.03
N HIS A 107 8.16 -5.09 4.95
CA HIS A 107 7.81 -3.74 4.53
C HIS A 107 8.98 -3.07 3.81
N SER A 108 10.21 -3.20 4.30
CA SER A 108 11.41 -2.63 3.69
C SER A 108 12.35 -3.72 3.16
N THR A 109 13.17 -4.34 3.99
CA THR A 109 14.17 -5.30 3.54
C THR A 109 14.14 -6.61 4.33
N PRO A 110 14.62 -7.73 3.75
CA PRO A 110 14.71 -9.01 4.46
C PRO A 110 15.55 -8.98 5.74
N TRP A 111 16.57 -8.12 5.82
CA TRP A 111 17.50 -7.99 6.96
C TRP A 111 17.10 -6.91 7.96
N GLU A 112 16.29 -5.93 7.52
CA GLU A 112 15.76 -4.87 8.37
C GLU A 112 14.33 -4.53 7.87
N PRO A 113 13.30 -5.27 8.34
CA PRO A 113 11.97 -5.26 7.74
C PRO A 113 11.28 -3.90 7.68
N GLN A 114 11.73 -2.88 8.45
CA GLN A 114 11.11 -1.56 8.53
C GLN A 114 12.11 -0.41 8.42
N GLY A 115 13.33 -0.68 7.95
CA GLY A 115 14.44 0.27 8.01
C GLY A 115 14.75 0.96 6.69
N ALA A 116 15.64 0.37 5.90
CA ALA A 116 16.26 1.03 4.77
C ALA A 116 15.31 1.25 3.58
N TYR A 117 15.36 2.43 2.97
CA TYR A 117 14.75 2.68 1.67
C TYR A 117 15.63 2.09 0.57
N VAL A 118 15.17 1.05 -0.12
CA VAL A 118 15.90 0.44 -1.24
C VAL A 118 15.14 0.70 -2.54
N TYR A 119 15.62 1.69 -3.27
CA TYR A 119 15.03 2.10 -4.55
C TYR A 119 15.49 1.18 -5.71
N PRO A 120 14.82 1.23 -6.89
CA PRO A 120 15.15 0.37 -8.02
C PRO A 120 16.60 0.43 -8.51
N HIS A 121 17.32 1.52 -8.25
CA HIS A 121 18.73 1.71 -8.67
C HIS A 121 19.74 1.54 -7.53
N ASP A 122 19.27 1.18 -6.32
CA ASP A 122 20.15 1.02 -5.16
C ASP A 122 20.99 -0.25 -5.27
N SER A 123 22.26 -0.16 -4.92
CA SER A 123 23.18 -1.30 -4.88
C SER A 123 22.78 -2.34 -3.82
N LEU A 124 22.09 -1.91 -2.74
CA LEU A 124 21.57 -2.80 -1.70
C LEU A 124 20.54 -3.80 -2.23
N LEU A 125 19.94 -3.54 -3.40
CA LEU A 125 19.00 -4.46 -4.02
C LEU A 125 19.62 -5.86 -4.27
N ALA A 126 20.93 -5.93 -4.50
CA ALA A 126 21.63 -7.20 -4.68
C ALA A 126 21.49 -8.16 -3.48
N ARG A 127 21.37 -7.61 -2.24
CA ARG A 127 21.20 -8.42 -1.03
C ARG A 127 19.86 -9.13 -0.92
N PHE A 128 18.84 -8.69 -1.66
CA PHE A 128 17.55 -9.43 -1.69
C PHE A 128 17.72 -10.85 -2.23
N GLY A 129 18.75 -11.07 -3.07
CA GLY A 129 19.09 -12.39 -3.60
C GLY A 129 19.60 -13.39 -2.55
N GLU A 130 19.96 -12.93 -1.34
CA GLU A 130 20.38 -13.76 -0.21
C GLU A 130 19.17 -14.37 0.55
N ALA A 131 17.96 -13.92 0.26
CA ALA A 131 16.76 -14.42 0.93
C ALA A 131 16.48 -15.89 0.54
N GLU A 132 16.08 -16.68 1.55
CA GLU A 132 15.68 -18.09 1.35
C GLU A 132 14.20 -18.18 0.90
N ALA A 133 13.87 -17.50 -0.20
CA ALA A 133 12.54 -17.42 -0.76
C ALA A 133 12.59 -17.48 -2.29
N ASP A 134 11.47 -17.85 -2.93
CA ASP A 134 11.28 -17.73 -4.37
C ASP A 134 10.93 -16.28 -4.76
N PHE A 135 10.12 -15.63 -3.89
CA PHE A 135 9.62 -14.27 -4.07
C PHE A 135 9.85 -13.46 -2.80
N VAL A 136 10.35 -12.23 -2.93
CA VAL A 136 10.38 -11.22 -1.87
C VAL A 136 9.47 -10.08 -2.27
N LEU A 137 8.44 -9.84 -1.47
CA LEU A 137 7.47 -8.77 -1.66
C LEU A 137 7.76 -7.67 -0.64
N TYR A 138 7.97 -6.43 -1.11
CA TYR A 138 8.25 -5.29 -0.25
C TYR A 138 7.56 -4.00 -0.72
N GLY A 139 7.43 -3.00 0.14
CA GLY A 139 6.81 -1.70 -0.13
C GLY A 139 7.73 -0.53 0.19
N HIS A 140 7.30 0.36 1.11
CA HIS A 140 8.08 1.42 1.76
C HIS A 140 8.55 2.57 0.86
N THR A 141 9.05 2.26 -0.33
CA THR A 141 9.58 3.26 -1.26
C THR A 141 8.51 3.91 -2.12
N HIS A 142 7.33 3.33 -2.19
CA HIS A 142 6.24 3.66 -3.13
C HIS A 142 6.65 3.59 -4.62
N HIS A 143 7.80 2.97 -4.93
CA HIS A 143 8.32 2.84 -6.28
C HIS A 143 8.18 1.42 -6.77
N GLN A 144 7.61 1.28 -7.96
CA GLN A 144 7.42 -0.02 -8.59
C GLN A 144 8.75 -0.71 -8.90
N LEU A 145 8.82 -2.00 -8.59
CA LEU A 145 9.95 -2.84 -8.96
C LEU A 145 9.49 -4.27 -9.23
N VAL A 146 9.87 -4.82 -10.35
CA VAL A 146 9.85 -6.26 -10.61
C VAL A 146 11.22 -6.64 -11.14
N ARG A 147 12.00 -7.32 -10.32
CA ARG A 147 13.39 -7.67 -10.69
C ARG A 147 13.84 -8.99 -10.12
N ARG A 148 14.46 -9.80 -10.97
CA ARG A 148 15.13 -11.02 -10.52
C ARG A 148 16.52 -10.68 -10.00
N VAL A 149 16.78 -11.12 -8.78
CA VAL A 149 18.08 -10.99 -8.10
C VAL A 149 18.54 -12.38 -7.68
N GLY A 150 19.50 -12.93 -8.42
CA GLY A 150 19.85 -14.34 -8.26
C GLY A 150 18.65 -15.26 -8.55
N LYS A 151 18.30 -16.12 -7.60
CA LYS A 151 17.13 -17.01 -7.67
C LYS A 151 15.81 -16.34 -7.26
N VAL A 152 15.87 -15.20 -6.57
CA VAL A 152 14.73 -14.52 -5.97
C VAL A 152 14.09 -13.55 -6.96
N LEU A 153 12.77 -13.56 -7.11
CA LEU A 153 12.04 -12.49 -7.77
C LEU A 153 11.60 -11.47 -6.71
N VAL A 154 12.12 -10.24 -6.83
CA VAL A 154 11.85 -9.12 -5.93
C VAL A 154 10.75 -8.26 -6.53
N ILE A 155 9.70 -7.98 -5.75
CA ILE A 155 8.51 -7.28 -6.22
C ILE A 155 8.16 -6.16 -5.24
N ASN A 156 8.01 -4.95 -5.76
CA ASN A 156 7.37 -3.82 -5.07
C ASN A 156 6.20 -3.36 -5.96
N PRO A 157 4.96 -3.38 -5.47
CA PRO A 157 3.80 -3.01 -6.27
C PRO A 157 3.69 -1.49 -6.48
N GLY A 158 4.56 -0.68 -5.87
CA GLY A 158 4.33 0.75 -5.68
C GLY A 158 3.44 1.00 -4.48
N SER A 159 2.61 2.05 -4.54
CA SER A 159 1.70 2.42 -3.46
C SER A 159 0.25 2.43 -3.93
N ALA A 160 -0.63 1.83 -3.16
CA ALA A 160 -2.07 1.86 -3.38
C ALA A 160 -2.77 3.01 -2.62
N GLY A 161 -2.01 3.87 -1.92
CA GLY A 161 -2.56 4.94 -1.11
C GLY A 161 -1.90 6.30 -1.27
N GLU A 162 -0.62 6.35 -1.67
CA GLU A 162 0.12 7.60 -1.82
C GLU A 162 1.02 7.58 -3.06
N ALA A 163 0.62 8.29 -4.10
CA ALA A 163 1.27 8.31 -5.41
C ALA A 163 2.57 9.13 -5.38
N ARG A 164 3.71 8.49 -5.16
CA ARG A 164 5.04 9.12 -5.12
C ARG A 164 5.94 8.79 -6.32
N ASP A 165 5.67 7.69 -7.02
CA ASP A 165 6.50 7.29 -8.15
C ASP A 165 6.31 8.24 -9.35
N HIS A 166 7.38 8.96 -9.71
CA HIS A 166 7.38 9.81 -10.90
C HIS A 166 7.46 9.00 -12.20
N GLY A 167 7.98 7.75 -12.13
CA GLY A 167 8.11 6.86 -13.28
C GLY A 167 6.77 6.44 -13.86
N ASN A 168 5.72 6.36 -13.03
CA ASN A 168 4.35 6.05 -13.45
C ASN A 168 3.43 7.29 -13.50
N GLY A 169 3.99 8.49 -13.51
CA GLY A 169 3.21 9.74 -13.56
C GLY A 169 2.48 10.05 -12.25
N ARG A 170 2.96 9.56 -11.11
CA ARG A 170 2.35 9.70 -9.79
C ARG A 170 0.94 9.10 -9.75
N GLN A 171 0.77 7.92 -10.29
CA GLN A 171 -0.44 7.14 -10.14
C GLN A 171 -0.31 6.20 -8.94
N LEU A 172 -1.44 5.79 -8.39
CA LEU A 172 -1.51 4.66 -7.46
C LEU A 172 -1.28 3.37 -8.23
N SER A 173 -0.87 2.32 -7.53
CA SER A 173 -0.62 1.03 -8.18
C SER A 173 -0.84 -0.16 -7.24
N CYS A 174 -1.11 -1.30 -7.86
CA CYS A 174 -1.15 -2.61 -7.23
C CYS A 174 -0.53 -3.63 -8.18
N ALA A 175 -0.29 -4.85 -7.71
CA ALA A 175 0.26 -5.89 -8.57
C ALA A 175 -0.45 -7.23 -8.39
N THR A 176 -0.39 -8.06 -9.43
CA THR A 176 -0.69 -9.48 -9.34
C THR A 176 0.55 -10.30 -9.60
N LEU A 177 0.70 -11.42 -8.89
CA LEU A 177 1.74 -12.42 -9.10
C LEU A 177 1.10 -13.78 -9.35
N ASP A 178 1.40 -14.42 -10.47
CA ASP A 178 1.16 -15.85 -10.63
C ASP A 178 2.36 -16.63 -10.10
N THR A 179 2.16 -17.42 -9.05
CA THR A 179 3.25 -18.15 -8.37
C THR A 179 3.78 -19.33 -9.19
N VAL A 180 3.04 -19.81 -10.18
CA VAL A 180 3.42 -20.94 -11.03
C VAL A 180 4.32 -20.47 -12.17
N SER A 181 3.87 -19.45 -12.92
CA SER A 181 4.65 -18.89 -14.04
C SER A 181 5.73 -17.91 -13.58
N GLY A 182 5.55 -17.27 -12.41
CA GLY A 182 6.35 -16.14 -11.95
C GLY A 182 6.02 -14.83 -12.69
N GLU A 183 4.92 -14.79 -13.40
CA GLU A 183 4.46 -13.58 -14.08
C GLU A 183 3.94 -12.57 -13.05
N VAL A 184 4.37 -11.31 -13.20
CA VAL A 184 3.93 -10.18 -12.39
C VAL A 184 3.36 -9.11 -13.30
N VAL A 185 2.15 -8.66 -12.99
CA VAL A 185 1.52 -7.52 -13.65
C VAL A 185 1.34 -6.41 -12.62
N VAL A 186 2.02 -5.28 -12.82
CA VAL A 186 1.78 -4.06 -12.05
C VAL A 186 0.79 -3.20 -12.82
N THR A 187 -0.25 -2.74 -12.15
CA THR A 187 -1.31 -1.93 -12.76
C THR A 187 -1.41 -0.58 -12.06
N ASP A 188 -1.32 0.49 -12.86
CA ASP A 188 -1.48 1.86 -12.42
C ASP A 188 -2.95 2.28 -12.50
N TYR A 189 -3.38 3.14 -11.57
CA TYR A 189 -4.72 3.75 -11.57
C TYR A 189 -4.70 5.13 -10.90
N PRO A 190 -5.67 6.03 -11.23
CA PRO A 190 -5.68 7.39 -10.71
C PRO A 190 -5.98 7.42 -9.20
N ASP A 191 -5.35 8.36 -8.49
CA ASP A 191 -5.72 8.68 -7.12
C ASP A 191 -6.99 9.55 -7.11
N LEU A 192 -8.12 8.92 -6.83
CA LEU A 192 -9.42 9.59 -6.84
C LEU A 192 -9.59 10.64 -5.72
N GLN A 193 -8.69 10.69 -4.72
CA GLN A 193 -8.73 11.75 -3.71
C GLN A 193 -8.33 13.12 -4.27
N PHE A 194 -7.59 13.16 -5.37
CA PHE A 194 -7.10 14.38 -6.01
C PHE A 194 -7.76 14.68 -7.36
N VAL A 195 -8.73 13.88 -7.79
CA VAL A 195 -9.54 14.23 -8.96
C VAL A 195 -10.50 15.35 -8.54
N THR A 196 -10.11 16.61 -8.77
CA THR A 196 -11.07 17.71 -8.75
C THR A 196 -12.17 17.38 -9.76
N PRO A 197 -13.46 17.45 -9.38
CA PRO A 197 -14.51 17.34 -10.37
C PRO A 197 -14.22 18.38 -11.45
N GLU A 198 -13.99 17.98 -12.69
CA GLU A 198 -14.05 18.92 -13.81
C GLU A 198 -15.39 19.62 -13.69
N LEU A 199 -15.36 20.95 -13.57
CA LEU A 199 -16.58 21.77 -13.67
C LEU A 199 -17.26 21.35 -14.95
N ALA A 200 -18.46 20.78 -14.84
CA ALA A 200 -19.25 20.40 -15.99
C ALA A 200 -19.29 21.58 -16.96
N PRO A 201 -18.96 21.41 -18.26
CA PRO A 201 -18.96 22.52 -19.21
C PRO A 201 -20.39 23.06 -19.28
N GLY A 202 -20.65 24.27 -18.76
CA GLY A 202 -21.94 24.92 -18.87
C GLY A 202 -22.43 25.77 -17.70
N VAL A 203 -21.70 25.93 -16.60
CA VAL A 203 -22.07 26.93 -15.59
C VAL A 203 -21.36 28.24 -15.91
N HIS A 204 -21.97 29.06 -16.77
CA HIS A 204 -21.66 30.48 -16.88
C HIS A 204 -22.12 31.16 -15.59
N VAL A 205 -21.22 31.51 -14.70
CA VAL A 205 -21.47 32.49 -13.63
C VAL A 205 -21.46 33.86 -14.29
N ASP A 206 -22.63 34.43 -14.49
CA ASP A 206 -22.79 35.80 -15.02
C ASP A 206 -22.28 36.77 -13.94
N ALA A 207 -21.18 37.45 -14.25
CA ALA A 207 -20.45 38.36 -13.33
C ALA A 207 -21.17 39.69 -13.14
N ARG A 208 -22.51 39.76 -13.16
CA ARG A 208 -23.29 40.99 -13.12
C ARG A 208 -24.16 41.23 -11.88
N ASP A 209 -23.94 40.53 -10.77
CA ASP A 209 -24.56 40.90 -9.51
C ASP A 209 -23.54 41.45 -8.52
N LYS A 210 -23.15 42.71 -8.73
CA LYS A 210 -22.63 43.56 -7.66
C LYS A 210 -23.83 44.20 -6.96
N PRO A 211 -24.00 44.02 -5.63
CA PRO A 211 -24.94 44.87 -4.87
C PRO A 211 -24.34 46.28 -4.85
N GLY A 212 -25.18 47.24 -5.30
CA GLY A 212 -24.87 48.67 -5.26
C GLY A 212 -24.63 49.12 -3.82
N HIS A 213 -23.59 49.93 -3.62
CA HIS A 213 -23.47 50.80 -2.49
C HIS A 213 -24.49 51.92 -2.70
N ASP A 214 -25.47 51.97 -1.82
CA ASP A 214 -26.24 53.20 -1.56
C ASP A 214 -25.63 53.90 -0.35
N ASP A 215 -25.55 55.22 -0.46
CA ASP A 215 -24.98 56.28 0.39
C ASP A 215 -25.18 56.17 1.91
#